data_bfe47eb6ebd898fbf0555ac28c2ad311
#
_entry.id   bfe47eb6ebd898fbf0555ac28c2ad311
#
_cell.length_a   1.000
_cell.length_b   1.000
_cell.length_c   1.000
_cell.angle_alpha   90.00
_cell.angle_beta   90.00
_cell.angle_gamma   90.00
#
_symmetry.space_group_name_H-M   'P 1'
#
loop_
_entity.id
_entity.type
_entity.pdbx_description
1 polymer ?
#
loop_
_entity_poly.entity_id
_entity_poly.type
_entity_poly.pdbx_seq_one_letter_code
_entity_poly.pdbx_strand_id
1 'polypeptide(L)'
;MRIRNLAVTATLLPVLMLAGCGNNESSDVAAQSPDAQKAAKHGLDAVADGSAQVQGSPGSDDPVVNAYYTYRVALDVMMRSGGKATKQLIPVMTTDLYRSISQQAKYYRTKRLHNTGVTTVIWAKRTLLANGVVVRACYDTTKATTVDSKGKSVLPSKTPTRWLDEMRVEQQQGRWVVDGGRTTPVKC
;
A
#
# COMPACT_ATOMS: atom_id res chain seq x y z
N MET A 1 -14.98 -54.22 -1.83
CA MET A 1 -14.07 -53.07 -1.98
C MET A 1 -13.29 -52.90 -0.69
N ARG A 2 -11.95 -53.13 -0.68
CA ARG A 2 -11.15 -53.33 0.53
C ARG A 2 -10.54 -51.99 0.98
N ILE A 3 -10.84 -51.58 2.21
CA ILE A 3 -10.24 -50.42 2.86
C ILE A 3 -8.93 -50.86 3.53
N ARG A 4 -7.81 -50.29 3.14
CA ARG A 4 -6.50 -50.50 3.75
C ARG A 4 -6.23 -49.42 4.80
N ASN A 5 -6.16 -49.83 6.05
CA ASN A 5 -5.67 -49.00 7.18
C ASN A 5 -4.16 -48.80 7.04
N LEU A 6 -3.71 -47.56 7.04
CA LEU A 6 -2.31 -47.20 7.20
C LEU A 6 -2.13 -46.60 8.62
N ALA A 7 -1.37 -47.32 9.41
CA ALA A 7 -0.95 -46.89 10.74
C ALA A 7 0.11 -45.78 10.62
N VAL A 8 -0.09 -44.67 11.30
CA VAL A 8 0.88 -43.58 11.44
C VAL A 8 1.57 -43.74 12.78
N THR A 9 2.84 -44.06 12.74
CA THR A 9 3.74 -44.10 13.91
C THR A 9 4.15 -42.70 14.32
N ALA A 10 3.78 -42.31 15.51
CA ALA A 10 4.17 -41.05 16.13
C ALA A 10 5.57 -41.18 16.74
N THR A 11 6.54 -40.43 16.22
CA THR A 11 7.86 -40.26 16.79
C THR A 11 7.88 -39.06 17.71
N LEU A 12 8.05 -39.30 19.01
CA LEU A 12 8.32 -38.32 20.06
C LEU A 12 9.76 -37.82 19.96
N LEU A 13 9.94 -36.51 19.73
CA LEU A 13 11.23 -35.84 19.90
C LEU A 13 11.22 -35.03 21.21
N PRO A 14 12.32 -35.02 21.97
CA PRO A 14 12.39 -34.33 23.25
C PRO A 14 12.51 -32.82 23.05
N VAL A 15 11.72 -32.08 23.80
CA VAL A 15 11.78 -30.61 23.93
C VAL A 15 12.96 -30.25 24.83
N LEU A 16 14.00 -29.65 24.27
CA LEU A 16 15.01 -28.93 25.04
C LEU A 16 14.46 -27.55 25.43
N MET A 17 14.17 -27.40 26.71
CA MET A 17 13.90 -26.08 27.31
C MET A 17 15.22 -25.32 27.47
N LEU A 18 15.46 -24.31 26.65
CA LEU A 18 16.45 -23.27 26.93
C LEU A 18 15.73 -22.10 27.59
N ALA A 19 15.87 -21.99 28.90
CA ALA A 19 15.51 -20.79 29.65
C ALA A 19 16.53 -19.69 29.28
N GLY A 20 16.12 -18.74 28.44
CA GLY A 20 16.82 -17.49 28.15
C GLY A 20 16.16 -16.36 28.91
N CYS A 21 16.90 -15.77 29.84
CA CYS A 21 16.52 -14.61 30.64
C CYS A 21 16.10 -13.43 29.79
N GLY A 22 15.07 -12.73 30.29
CA GLY A 22 14.55 -11.52 29.70
C GLY A 22 15.57 -10.37 29.62
N ASN A 23 15.53 -9.69 28.52
CA ASN A 23 15.87 -8.27 28.46
C ASN A 23 14.64 -7.54 27.97
N ASN A 24 14.17 -6.61 28.81
CA ASN A 24 13.30 -5.51 28.40
C ASN A 24 14.06 -4.67 27.36
N GLU A 25 13.96 -5.03 26.09
CA GLU A 25 14.36 -4.12 25.03
C GLU A 25 13.19 -3.17 24.80
N SER A 26 13.43 -1.95 25.25
CA SER A 26 12.77 -0.75 24.80
C SER A 26 12.54 -0.84 23.30
N SER A 27 11.32 -0.49 22.88
CA SER A 27 10.98 -0.39 21.46
C SER A 27 11.87 0.66 20.80
N ASP A 28 13.06 0.25 20.40
CA ASP A 28 13.88 1.01 19.48
C ASP A 28 13.07 1.17 18.20
N VAL A 29 12.62 2.39 17.97
CA VAL A 29 12.10 2.83 16.68
C VAL A 29 13.21 2.53 15.67
N ALA A 30 13.09 1.41 14.98
CA ALA A 30 14.07 1.02 13.98
C ALA A 30 14.21 2.18 13.00
N ALA A 31 15.36 2.82 13.01
CA ALA A 31 15.69 3.90 12.09
C ALA A 31 15.37 3.40 10.68
N GLN A 32 14.52 4.11 9.97
CA GLN A 32 14.17 3.75 8.61
C GLN A 32 15.44 3.62 7.77
N SER A 33 15.55 2.56 6.97
CA SER A 33 16.71 2.39 6.10
C SER A 33 16.86 3.61 5.18
N PRO A 34 18.08 3.96 4.74
CA PRO A 34 18.32 5.07 3.82
C PRO A 34 17.42 5.03 2.56
N ASP A 35 17.09 3.84 2.09
CA ASP A 35 16.20 3.63 0.94
C ASP A 35 14.73 3.97 1.24
N ALA A 36 14.27 3.71 2.48
CA ALA A 36 12.92 4.08 2.89
C ALA A 36 12.78 5.61 3.01
N GLN A 37 13.81 6.27 3.54
CA GLN A 37 13.87 7.73 3.59
C GLN A 37 13.92 8.33 2.19
N LYS A 38 14.68 7.72 1.27
CA LYS A 38 14.76 8.12 -0.13
C LYS A 38 13.42 7.94 -0.86
N ALA A 39 12.72 6.83 -0.63
CA ALA A 39 11.39 6.59 -1.21
C ALA A 39 10.35 7.58 -0.67
N ALA A 40 10.35 7.88 0.62
CA ALA A 40 9.49 8.88 1.23
C ALA A 40 9.78 10.29 0.69
N LYS A 41 11.07 10.64 0.54
CA LYS A 41 11.48 11.91 -0.06
C LYS A 41 11.00 12.03 -1.52
N HIS A 42 11.16 10.99 -2.34
CA HIS A 42 10.64 10.98 -3.71
C HIS A 42 9.14 11.21 -3.79
N GLY A 43 8.38 10.62 -2.86
CA GLY A 43 6.95 10.84 -2.77
C GLY A 43 6.61 12.31 -2.46
N LEU A 44 7.32 12.92 -1.53
CA LEU A 44 7.14 14.34 -1.17
C LEU A 44 7.57 15.26 -2.31
N ASP A 45 8.67 14.97 -2.99
CA ASP A 45 9.14 15.74 -4.15
C ASP A 45 8.10 15.69 -5.29
N ALA A 46 7.48 14.53 -5.55
CA ALA A 46 6.43 14.39 -6.56
C ALA A 46 5.16 15.20 -6.24
N VAL A 47 4.85 15.43 -4.96
CA VAL A 47 3.76 16.35 -4.57
C VAL A 47 4.21 17.81 -4.74
N ALA A 48 5.46 18.13 -4.41
CA ALA A 48 5.99 19.48 -4.50
C ALA A 48 6.13 19.97 -5.95
N ASP A 49 6.54 19.09 -6.88
CA ASP A 49 6.68 19.41 -8.32
C ASP A 49 5.38 19.29 -9.12
N GLY A 50 4.28 18.90 -8.48
CA GLY A 50 2.96 18.78 -9.10
C GLY A 50 2.76 17.51 -9.93
N SER A 51 3.71 16.59 -9.99
CA SER A 51 3.55 15.29 -10.68
C SER A 51 2.60 14.35 -9.95
N ALA A 52 2.38 14.57 -8.64
CA ALA A 52 1.31 13.96 -7.87
C ALA A 52 0.38 15.04 -7.27
N GLN A 53 -0.88 14.69 -7.12
CA GLN A 53 -1.90 15.57 -6.52
C GLN A 53 -2.61 14.82 -5.39
N VAL A 54 -1.84 14.35 -4.41
CA VAL A 54 -2.33 13.75 -3.18
C VAL A 54 -2.16 14.74 -2.05
N GLN A 55 -3.28 15.14 -1.45
CA GLN A 55 -3.30 16.00 -0.27
C GLN A 55 -3.59 15.17 0.98
N GLY A 56 -3.22 15.69 2.12
CA GLY A 56 -3.35 15.04 3.41
C GLY A 56 -1.98 14.86 4.06
N SER A 57 -1.98 14.66 5.35
CA SER A 57 -0.73 14.66 6.10
C SER A 57 -0.03 13.30 6.02
N PRO A 58 1.24 13.27 5.57
CA PRO A 58 2.16 12.25 6.01
C PRO A 58 2.66 12.52 7.43
N GLY A 59 2.20 13.58 8.09
CA GLY A 59 2.64 14.07 9.39
C GLY A 59 2.44 13.12 10.58
N SER A 60 2.48 11.83 10.31
CA SER A 60 2.59 10.77 11.27
C SER A 60 4.08 10.40 11.41
N ASP A 61 4.57 10.33 12.62
CA ASP A 61 5.89 9.75 12.90
C ASP A 61 5.88 8.21 12.75
N ASP A 62 4.71 7.61 12.49
CA ASP A 62 4.57 6.16 12.28
C ASP A 62 5.08 5.76 10.88
N PRO A 63 6.17 5.00 10.78
CA PRO A 63 6.77 4.60 9.52
C PRO A 63 5.84 3.73 8.65
N VAL A 64 4.88 3.03 9.27
CA VAL A 64 3.88 2.21 8.56
C VAL A 64 2.87 3.10 7.85
N VAL A 65 2.40 4.16 8.51
CA VAL A 65 1.49 5.15 7.91
C VAL A 65 2.19 5.92 6.79
N ASN A 66 3.47 6.28 6.98
CA ASN A 66 4.27 6.95 5.97
C ASN A 66 4.49 6.06 4.73
N ALA A 67 4.70 4.75 4.90
CA ALA A 67 4.80 3.81 3.79
C ALA A 67 3.51 3.76 2.95
N TYR A 68 2.35 3.73 3.61
CA TYR A 68 1.05 3.81 2.92
C TYR A 68 0.90 5.14 2.14
N TYR A 69 1.25 6.26 2.75
CA TYR A 69 1.16 7.56 2.08
C TYR A 69 2.06 7.62 0.84
N THR A 70 3.30 7.17 0.96
CA THR A 70 4.26 7.11 -0.16
C THR A 70 3.75 6.20 -1.29
N TYR A 71 3.13 5.07 -0.95
CA TYR A 71 2.43 4.21 -1.91
C TYR A 71 1.30 4.96 -2.65
N ARG A 72 0.46 5.72 -1.92
CA ARG A 72 -0.64 6.49 -2.54
C ARG A 72 -0.11 7.55 -3.51
N VAL A 73 0.97 8.24 -3.15
CA VAL A 73 1.62 9.21 -4.03
C VAL A 73 2.17 8.54 -5.29
N ALA A 74 2.91 7.43 -5.15
CA ALA A 74 3.46 6.70 -6.29
C ALA A 74 2.36 6.17 -7.22
N LEU A 75 1.24 5.71 -6.66
CA LEU A 75 0.07 5.26 -7.42
C LEU A 75 -0.58 6.41 -8.18
N ASP A 76 -0.73 7.58 -7.57
CA ASP A 76 -1.27 8.77 -8.22
C ASP A 76 -0.39 9.23 -9.39
N VAL A 77 0.92 9.29 -9.20
CA VAL A 77 1.89 9.58 -10.28
C VAL A 77 1.74 8.62 -11.45
N MET A 78 1.61 7.32 -11.17
CA MET A 78 1.40 6.30 -12.20
C MET A 78 0.09 6.56 -12.97
N MET A 79 -1.01 6.81 -12.28
CA MET A 79 -2.31 7.05 -12.92
C MET A 79 -2.34 8.36 -13.72
N ARG A 80 -1.72 9.43 -13.21
CA ARG A 80 -1.60 10.73 -13.92
C ARG A 80 -0.76 10.63 -15.17
N SER A 81 0.32 9.86 -15.12
CA SER A 81 1.17 9.61 -16.29
C SER A 81 0.52 8.74 -17.36
N GLY A 82 -0.74 8.34 -17.19
CA GLY A 82 -1.42 7.40 -18.07
C GLY A 82 -0.81 6.00 -18.03
N GLY A 83 -0.33 5.57 -16.85
CA GLY A 83 0.26 4.27 -16.64
C GLY A 83 1.72 4.15 -17.10
N LYS A 84 2.42 5.25 -17.37
CA LYS A 84 3.82 5.23 -17.83
C LYS A 84 4.81 5.17 -16.66
N ALA A 85 4.54 5.91 -15.60
CA ALA A 85 5.43 6.08 -14.45
C ALA A 85 5.24 4.92 -13.45
N THR A 86 5.82 3.75 -13.73
CA THR A 86 5.69 2.56 -12.87
C THR A 86 6.91 2.30 -11.99
N LYS A 87 8.07 2.91 -12.27
CA LYS A 87 9.33 2.65 -11.54
C LYS A 87 9.25 3.06 -10.07
N GLN A 88 8.55 4.14 -9.74
CA GLN A 88 8.39 4.61 -8.37
C GLN A 88 7.47 3.74 -7.51
N LEU A 89 6.76 2.78 -8.12
CA LEU A 89 5.97 1.79 -7.39
C LEU A 89 6.82 0.69 -6.77
N ILE A 90 7.97 0.36 -7.38
CA ILE A 90 8.84 -0.76 -6.97
C ILE A 90 9.30 -0.63 -5.50
N PRO A 91 9.78 0.53 -5.01
CA PRO A 91 10.27 0.64 -3.65
C PRO A 91 9.16 0.73 -2.57
N VAL A 92 7.89 0.84 -2.95
CA VAL A 92 6.79 1.13 -2.02
C VAL A 92 5.76 0.01 -1.89
N MET A 93 5.94 -1.08 -2.65
CA MET A 93 5.03 -2.22 -2.60
C MET A 93 5.75 -3.54 -2.82
N THR A 94 5.08 -4.65 -2.48
CA THR A 94 5.58 -5.99 -2.77
C THR A 94 5.56 -6.31 -4.27
N THR A 95 6.36 -7.29 -4.67
CA THR A 95 6.42 -7.73 -6.08
C THR A 95 5.05 -8.19 -6.60
N ASP A 96 4.24 -8.84 -5.76
CA ASP A 96 2.93 -9.35 -6.19
C ASP A 96 1.93 -8.21 -6.37
N LEU A 97 1.92 -7.24 -5.47
CA LEU A 97 1.12 -6.03 -5.66
C LEU A 97 1.58 -5.23 -6.87
N TYR A 98 2.90 -5.09 -7.07
CA TYR A 98 3.46 -4.44 -8.27
C TYR A 98 3.00 -5.10 -9.56
N ARG A 99 2.95 -6.44 -9.61
CA ARG A 99 2.47 -7.18 -10.78
C ARG A 99 0.99 -6.86 -11.07
N SER A 100 0.16 -6.82 -10.04
CA SER A 100 -1.26 -6.45 -10.16
C SER A 100 -1.43 -4.99 -10.63
N ILE A 101 -0.73 -4.04 -10.01
CA ILE A 101 -0.79 -2.61 -10.39
C ILE A 101 -0.22 -2.37 -11.79
N SER A 102 0.77 -3.15 -12.21
CA SER A 102 1.32 -3.08 -13.58
C SER A 102 0.29 -3.46 -14.66
N GLN A 103 -0.66 -4.36 -14.35
CA GLN A 103 -1.79 -4.65 -15.23
C GLN A 103 -2.75 -3.45 -15.34
N GLN A 104 -3.01 -2.78 -14.22
CA GLN A 104 -3.79 -1.54 -14.22
C GLN A 104 -3.08 -0.44 -15.03
N ALA A 105 -1.76 -0.29 -14.87
CA ALA A 105 -0.96 0.66 -15.66
C ALA A 105 -1.04 0.35 -17.16
N LYS A 106 -0.98 -0.94 -17.55
CA LYS A 106 -1.19 -1.37 -18.94
C LYS A 106 -2.58 -0.99 -19.45
N TYR A 107 -3.62 -1.17 -18.65
CA TYR A 107 -4.99 -0.78 -18.99
C TYR A 107 -5.07 0.73 -19.26
N TYR A 108 -4.50 1.57 -18.37
CA TYR A 108 -4.46 3.03 -18.56
C TYR A 108 -3.79 3.41 -19.88
N ARG A 109 -2.63 2.82 -20.20
CA ARG A 109 -1.94 3.06 -21.47
C ARG A 109 -2.77 2.67 -22.68
N THR A 110 -3.35 1.46 -22.65
CA THR A 110 -4.15 0.92 -23.76
C THR A 110 -5.39 1.75 -24.03
N LYS A 111 -6.06 2.21 -22.97
CA LYS A 111 -7.28 3.03 -23.06
C LYS A 111 -6.98 4.53 -23.15
N ARG A 112 -5.69 4.95 -23.12
CA ARG A 112 -5.27 6.34 -23.09
C ARG A 112 -5.95 7.16 -21.99
N LEU A 113 -6.06 6.54 -20.80
CA LEU A 113 -6.65 7.16 -19.61
C LEU A 113 -5.57 7.85 -18.79
N HIS A 114 -5.97 8.89 -18.06
CA HIS A 114 -5.14 9.47 -17.00
C HIS A 114 -6.02 10.10 -15.92
N ASN A 115 -5.47 10.23 -14.71
CA ASN A 115 -6.17 10.91 -13.63
C ASN A 115 -5.88 12.40 -13.66
N THR A 116 -6.89 13.18 -13.26
CA THR A 116 -6.80 14.64 -13.05
C THR A 116 -7.42 15.00 -11.71
N GLY A 117 -7.21 16.25 -11.27
CA GLY A 117 -7.76 16.75 -10.01
C GLY A 117 -6.95 16.27 -8.78
N VAL A 118 -7.53 16.28 -7.60
CA VAL A 118 -6.84 16.07 -6.33
C VAL A 118 -7.51 14.96 -5.53
N THR A 119 -6.73 13.99 -5.07
CA THR A 119 -7.13 13.00 -4.06
C THR A 119 -6.68 13.50 -2.68
N THR A 120 -7.58 13.49 -1.69
CA THR A 120 -7.27 13.90 -0.33
C THR A 120 -7.32 12.72 0.62
N VAL A 121 -6.22 12.39 1.29
CA VAL A 121 -6.22 11.45 2.41
C VAL A 121 -6.73 12.20 3.65
N ILE A 122 -7.92 11.84 4.12
CA ILE A 122 -8.58 12.52 5.24
C ILE A 122 -7.93 12.10 6.55
N TRP A 123 -7.68 10.79 6.70
CA TRP A 123 -6.94 10.20 7.80
C TRP A 123 -6.34 8.86 7.40
N ALA A 124 -5.24 8.48 8.03
CA ALA A 124 -4.66 7.16 7.95
C ALA A 124 -4.15 6.74 9.33
N LYS A 125 -4.33 5.48 9.69
CA LYS A 125 -3.88 4.94 10.98
C LYS A 125 -3.47 3.48 10.87
N ARG A 126 -2.43 3.13 11.61
CA ARG A 126 -1.98 1.75 11.79
C ARG A 126 -2.98 0.98 12.65
N THR A 127 -3.21 -0.27 12.28
CA THR A 127 -4.00 -1.25 13.04
C THR A 127 -3.22 -2.56 13.08
N LEU A 128 -3.07 -3.13 14.26
CA LEU A 128 -2.51 -4.46 14.44
C LEU A 128 -3.63 -5.48 14.38
N LEU A 129 -3.49 -6.48 13.53
CA LEU A 129 -4.36 -7.63 13.43
C LEU A 129 -3.58 -8.89 13.80
N ALA A 130 -4.27 -9.99 14.10
CA ALA A 130 -3.64 -11.27 14.43
C ALA A 130 -2.71 -11.79 13.33
N ASN A 131 -2.95 -11.40 12.08
CA ASN A 131 -2.20 -11.83 10.90
C ASN A 131 -1.33 -10.73 10.27
N GLY A 132 -1.00 -9.67 11.02
CA GLY A 132 -0.06 -8.65 10.55
C GLY A 132 -0.49 -7.21 10.79
N VAL A 133 0.18 -6.32 10.10
CA VAL A 133 -0.01 -4.87 10.19
C VAL A 133 -0.87 -4.39 9.03
N VAL A 134 -1.87 -3.58 9.32
CA VAL A 134 -2.77 -2.98 8.34
C VAL A 134 -2.79 -1.47 8.53
N VAL A 135 -2.75 -0.71 7.45
CA VAL A 135 -3.13 0.70 7.46
C VAL A 135 -4.58 0.80 7.02
N ARG A 136 -5.41 1.40 7.86
CA ARG A 136 -6.75 1.84 7.50
C ARG A 136 -6.70 3.33 7.18
N ALA A 137 -7.19 3.70 6.02
CA ALA A 137 -7.17 5.10 5.60
C ALA A 137 -8.46 5.48 4.88
N CYS A 138 -8.99 6.65 5.22
CA CYS A 138 -10.07 7.27 4.47
C CYS A 138 -9.51 8.28 3.48
N TYR A 139 -9.96 8.21 2.23
CA TYR A 139 -9.60 9.22 1.25
C TYR A 139 -10.81 9.68 0.42
N ASP A 140 -10.72 10.91 -0.07
CA ASP A 140 -11.75 11.59 -0.85
C ASP A 140 -11.23 11.84 -2.27
N THR A 141 -12.03 11.47 -3.26
CA THR A 141 -11.78 11.68 -4.67
C THR A 141 -12.81 12.63 -5.32
N THR A 142 -13.55 13.40 -4.52
CA THR A 142 -14.56 14.34 -5.03
C THR A 142 -13.97 15.33 -6.04
N LYS A 143 -12.70 15.71 -5.84
CA LYS A 143 -11.97 16.62 -6.73
C LYS A 143 -11.04 15.89 -7.70
N ALA A 144 -11.18 14.56 -7.83
CA ALA A 144 -10.37 13.76 -8.74
C ALA A 144 -11.26 13.01 -9.72
N THR A 145 -10.78 12.79 -10.93
CA THR A 145 -11.47 11.97 -11.93
C THR A 145 -10.49 11.29 -12.86
N THR A 146 -10.94 10.23 -13.51
CA THR A 146 -10.23 9.59 -14.63
C THR A 146 -10.82 10.08 -15.92
N VAL A 147 -9.98 10.55 -16.83
CA VAL A 147 -10.38 11.08 -18.13
C VAL A 147 -9.72 10.32 -19.29
N ASP A 148 -10.36 10.36 -20.44
CA ASP A 148 -9.81 9.87 -21.71
C ASP A 148 -8.85 10.91 -22.35
N SER A 149 -8.32 10.59 -23.53
CA SER A 149 -7.42 11.46 -24.29
C SER A 149 -8.06 12.77 -24.74
N LYS A 150 -9.37 12.92 -24.65
CA LYS A 150 -10.13 14.14 -24.98
C LYS A 150 -10.50 14.95 -23.73
N GLY A 151 -10.06 14.53 -22.55
CA GLY A 151 -10.37 15.15 -21.27
C GLY A 151 -11.79 14.84 -20.74
N LYS A 152 -12.50 13.91 -21.37
CA LYS A 152 -13.85 13.52 -20.93
C LYS A 152 -13.74 12.49 -19.81
N SER A 153 -14.48 12.70 -18.71
CA SER A 153 -14.56 11.71 -17.62
C SER A 153 -15.13 10.40 -18.12
N VAL A 154 -14.45 9.30 -17.74
CA VAL A 154 -14.89 7.93 -18.04
C VAL A 154 -15.54 7.26 -16.83
N LEU A 155 -15.63 7.96 -15.70
CA LEU A 155 -16.27 7.43 -14.51
C LEU A 155 -17.79 7.53 -14.62
N PRO A 156 -18.54 6.51 -14.18
CA PRO A 156 -19.99 6.58 -14.05
C PRO A 156 -20.41 7.73 -13.14
N SER A 157 -21.55 8.36 -13.42
CA SER A 157 -22.06 9.51 -12.65
C SER A 157 -22.33 9.23 -11.17
N LYS A 158 -22.55 7.95 -10.81
CA LYS A 158 -22.77 7.50 -9.43
C LYS A 158 -21.52 6.87 -8.80
N THR A 159 -20.33 7.12 -9.34
CA THR A 159 -19.08 6.61 -8.75
C THR A 159 -18.94 7.18 -7.34
N PRO A 160 -18.72 6.34 -6.32
CA PRO A 160 -18.43 6.82 -4.97
C PRO A 160 -17.20 7.72 -4.97
N THR A 161 -17.21 8.72 -4.10
CA THR A 161 -16.08 9.67 -3.97
C THR A 161 -15.31 9.51 -2.68
N ARG A 162 -15.83 8.71 -1.71
CA ARG A 162 -15.15 8.41 -0.47
C ARG A 162 -14.91 6.93 -0.32
N TRP A 163 -13.71 6.60 0.14
CA TRP A 163 -13.17 5.26 0.12
C TRP A 163 -12.42 4.96 1.41
N LEU A 164 -12.58 3.74 1.90
CA LEU A 164 -11.77 3.18 2.96
C LEU A 164 -10.80 2.18 2.34
N ASP A 165 -9.51 2.47 2.47
CA ASP A 165 -8.45 1.50 2.25
C ASP A 165 -8.19 0.71 3.54
N GLU A 166 -8.02 -0.60 3.40
CA GLU A 166 -7.48 -1.51 4.40
C GLU A 166 -6.32 -2.25 3.75
N MET A 167 -5.13 -1.68 3.86
CA MET A 167 -3.93 -2.17 3.18
C MET A 167 -2.98 -2.86 4.15
N ARG A 168 -2.63 -4.12 3.86
CA ARG A 168 -1.58 -4.82 4.57
C ARG A 168 -0.24 -4.17 4.26
N VAL A 169 0.58 -4.10 5.29
CA VAL A 169 1.94 -3.54 5.20
C VAL A 169 2.89 -4.53 5.84
N GLU A 170 3.97 -4.83 5.18
CA GLU A 170 4.99 -5.74 5.67
C GLU A 170 6.39 -5.11 5.58
N GLN A 171 7.33 -5.70 6.29
CA GLN A 171 8.72 -5.24 6.27
C GLN A 171 9.53 -6.08 5.29
N GLN A 172 10.13 -5.42 4.28
CA GLN A 172 11.04 -6.03 3.34
C GLN A 172 12.38 -5.30 3.35
N GLN A 173 13.47 -5.99 3.66
CA GLN A 173 14.83 -5.42 3.70
C GLN A 173 14.90 -4.12 4.53
N GLY A 174 14.28 -4.11 5.71
CA GLY A 174 14.25 -2.95 6.61
C GLY A 174 13.30 -1.82 6.20
N ARG A 175 12.50 -1.99 5.16
CA ARG A 175 11.51 -1.01 4.69
C ARG A 175 10.10 -1.53 4.88
N TRP A 176 9.19 -0.65 5.27
CA TRP A 176 7.76 -0.93 5.20
C TRP A 176 7.27 -0.74 3.77
N VAL A 177 6.57 -1.74 3.23
CA VAL A 177 5.99 -1.75 1.88
C VAL A 177 4.55 -2.23 1.93
N VAL A 178 3.72 -1.74 1.02
CA VAL A 178 2.32 -2.19 0.90
C VAL A 178 2.27 -3.52 0.17
N ASP A 179 1.56 -4.49 0.77
CA ASP A 179 1.42 -5.85 0.22
C ASP A 179 0.07 -6.08 -0.48
N GLY A 180 -0.84 -5.13 -0.38
CA GLY A 180 -2.16 -5.24 -0.96
C GLY A 180 -3.25 -5.09 0.09
N GLY A 181 -4.48 -5.26 -0.33
CA GLY A 181 -5.61 -5.06 0.56
C GLY A 181 -6.90 -4.87 -0.21
N ARG A 182 -7.83 -4.18 0.41
CA ARG A 182 -9.13 -3.87 -0.21
C ARG A 182 -9.45 -2.39 -0.06
N THR A 183 -10.20 -1.91 -1.03
CA THR A 183 -10.77 -0.56 -1.03
C THR A 183 -12.28 -0.68 -1.12
N THR A 184 -13.00 -0.04 -0.23
CA THR A 184 -14.46 -0.08 -0.17
C THR A 184 -15.05 1.32 -0.15
N PRO A 185 -16.19 1.57 -0.83
CA PRO A 185 -16.89 2.84 -0.72
C PRO A 185 -17.49 3.00 0.69
N VAL A 186 -17.35 4.19 1.27
CA VAL A 186 -17.78 4.49 2.64
C VAL A 186 -18.26 5.94 2.76
N LYS A 187 -18.85 6.24 3.95
CA LYS A 187 -19.13 7.61 4.40
C LYS A 187 -18.17 7.93 5.56
N CYS A 188 -16.87 7.97 5.30
CA CYS A 188 -15.93 8.42 6.33
C CYS A 188 -15.74 9.97 6.25
#